data_da5592235249c0a48984b04987809a97
#
_entry.id   da5592235249c0a48984b04987809a97
#
_cell.length_a   1.000
_cell.length_b   1.000
_cell.length_c   1.000
_cell.angle_alpha   90.00
_cell.angle_beta   90.00
_cell.angle_gamma   90.00
#
_symmetry.space_group_name_H-M   'P 1'
#
loop_
_entity.id
_entity.type
_entity.pdbx_description
1 polymer ?
#
loop_
_entity_poly.entity_id
_entity_poly.type
_entity_poly.pdbx_seq_one_letter_code
_entity_poly.pdbx_strand_id
1 'polypeptide(L)'
;MTTPEASTRHLVEQYIDRYNEHDIEGLLDLFAPEVEQGGNRHDRDAIEGAFQTWVTAFPDIQMHPEQLLVDGTDAALHFSFTGTHAGSFLGIEATNEYVEVEEVLLFRASDGVFTRFDAVWDELGMFVQIGAIDHPLG
;
A
#
# COMPACT_ATOMS: atom_id res chain seq x y z
N MET A 1 -21.85 -19.71 7.59
CA MET A 1 -20.81 -19.87 6.55
C MET A 1 -20.43 -18.52 6.00
N THR A 2 -19.14 -18.22 5.95
CA THR A 2 -18.64 -16.94 5.43
C THR A 2 -18.55 -16.99 3.91
N THR A 3 -19.11 -16.00 3.23
CA THR A 3 -19.01 -15.88 1.76
C THR A 3 -17.58 -15.48 1.35
N PRO A 4 -17.15 -15.78 0.11
CA PRO A 4 -15.87 -15.30 -0.39
C PRO A 4 -15.74 -13.78 -0.31
N GLU A 5 -16.82 -13.04 -0.59
CA GLU A 5 -16.82 -11.58 -0.50
C GLU A 5 -16.60 -11.09 0.94
N ALA A 6 -17.30 -11.70 1.91
CA ALA A 6 -17.13 -11.33 3.32
C ALA A 6 -15.72 -11.66 3.81
N SER A 7 -15.15 -12.80 3.40
CA SER A 7 -13.77 -13.18 3.75
C SER A 7 -12.75 -12.23 3.14
N THR A 8 -12.93 -11.85 1.87
CA THR A 8 -12.05 -10.91 1.18
C THR A 8 -12.11 -9.52 1.84
N ARG A 9 -13.32 -9.05 2.15
CA ARG A 9 -13.52 -7.76 2.83
C ARG A 9 -12.82 -7.76 4.19
N HIS A 10 -12.99 -8.81 4.97
CA HIS A 10 -12.35 -8.92 6.29
C HIS A 10 -10.82 -8.90 6.17
N LEU A 11 -10.27 -9.59 5.18
CA LEU A 11 -8.82 -9.60 4.95
C LEU A 11 -8.28 -8.21 4.61
N VAL A 12 -8.99 -7.45 3.76
CA VAL A 12 -8.61 -6.07 3.44
C VAL A 12 -8.72 -5.16 4.67
N GLU A 13 -9.75 -5.34 5.48
CA GLU A 13 -9.90 -4.57 6.74
C GLU A 13 -8.73 -4.84 7.70
N GLN A 14 -8.27 -6.08 7.79
CA GLN A 14 -7.06 -6.42 8.56
C GLN A 14 -5.81 -5.75 7.98
N TYR A 15 -5.70 -5.70 6.65
CA TYR A 15 -4.61 -5.00 5.97
C TYR A 15 -4.57 -3.53 6.37
N ILE A 16 -5.70 -2.86 6.34
CA ILE A 16 -5.81 -1.43 6.71
C ILE A 16 -5.35 -1.23 8.16
N ASP A 17 -5.86 -2.03 9.09
CA ASP A 17 -5.55 -1.90 10.51
C ASP A 17 -4.06 -2.11 10.78
N ARG A 18 -3.49 -3.18 10.24
CA ARG A 18 -2.07 -3.50 10.42
C ARG A 18 -1.15 -2.49 9.76
N TYR A 19 -1.55 -2.00 8.58
CA TYR A 19 -0.81 -0.94 7.90
C TYR A 19 -0.72 0.31 8.78
N ASN A 20 -1.85 0.75 9.33
CA ASN A 20 -1.92 1.96 10.16
C ASN A 20 -1.22 1.80 11.51
N GLU A 21 -1.05 0.57 11.98
CA GLU A 21 -0.27 0.26 13.18
C GLU A 21 1.22 0.13 12.87
N HIS A 22 1.62 0.19 11.61
CA HIS A 22 2.99 -0.07 11.12
C HIS A 22 3.47 -1.48 11.51
N ASP A 23 2.54 -2.42 11.59
CA ASP A 23 2.81 -3.82 11.92
C ASP A 23 3.19 -4.59 10.67
N ILE A 24 4.43 -4.47 10.24
CA ILE A 24 4.93 -5.09 9.01
C ILE A 24 4.87 -6.61 9.11
N GLU A 25 5.24 -7.18 10.25
CA GLU A 25 5.16 -8.62 10.46
C GLU A 25 3.72 -9.12 10.31
N GLY A 26 2.77 -8.43 10.95
CA GLY A 26 1.35 -8.73 10.81
C GLY A 26 0.82 -8.56 9.39
N LEU A 27 1.32 -7.55 8.65
CA LEU A 27 0.98 -7.37 7.23
C LEU A 27 1.44 -8.57 6.40
N LEU A 28 2.68 -9.03 6.60
CA LEU A 28 3.23 -10.17 5.85
C LEU A 28 2.43 -11.45 6.08
N ASP A 29 1.86 -11.63 7.26
CA ASP A 29 1.00 -12.78 7.56
C ASP A 29 -0.27 -12.84 6.70
N LEU A 30 -0.67 -11.72 6.10
CA LEU A 30 -1.84 -11.66 5.22
C LEU A 30 -1.52 -12.10 3.78
N PHE A 31 -0.26 -12.30 3.45
CA PHE A 31 0.19 -12.61 2.09
C PHE A 31 0.61 -14.07 1.95
N ALA A 32 0.35 -14.65 0.77
CA ALA A 32 0.89 -15.94 0.39
C ALA A 32 2.43 -15.89 0.34
N PRO A 33 3.12 -17.05 0.38
CA PRO A 33 4.59 -17.07 0.23
C PRO A 33 5.09 -16.43 -1.06
N GLU A 34 4.29 -16.51 -2.12
CA GLU A 34 4.54 -15.82 -3.39
C GLU A 34 3.30 -15.04 -3.77
N VAL A 35 3.50 -13.82 -4.23
CA VAL A 35 2.43 -12.87 -4.59
C VAL A 35 2.67 -12.36 -5.99
N GLU A 36 1.61 -12.32 -6.80
CA GLU A 36 1.66 -11.70 -8.12
C GLU A 36 1.57 -10.17 -7.98
N GLN A 37 2.52 -9.46 -8.56
CA GLN A 37 2.53 -8.01 -8.58
C GLN A 37 3.11 -7.53 -9.90
N GLY A 38 2.35 -6.69 -10.63
CA GLY A 38 2.79 -6.16 -11.92
C GLY A 38 3.08 -7.25 -12.97
N GLY A 39 2.41 -8.38 -12.88
CA GLY A 39 2.63 -9.53 -13.78
C GLY A 39 3.84 -10.39 -13.40
N ASN A 40 4.55 -10.04 -12.33
CA ASN A 40 5.71 -10.81 -11.82
C ASN A 40 5.38 -11.43 -10.48
N ARG A 41 6.15 -12.43 -10.08
CA ARG A 41 6.03 -13.06 -8.76
C ARG A 41 7.04 -12.45 -7.80
N HIS A 42 6.57 -12.15 -6.59
CA HIS A 42 7.39 -11.61 -5.52
C HIS A 42 7.22 -12.47 -4.27
N ASP A 43 8.32 -12.75 -3.59
CA ASP A 43 8.27 -13.43 -2.31
C ASP A 43 7.97 -12.45 -1.17
N ARG A 44 7.80 -12.98 0.04
CA ARG A 44 7.52 -12.14 1.22
C ARG A 44 8.66 -11.17 1.52
N ASP A 45 9.90 -11.52 1.26
CA ASP A 45 11.04 -10.64 1.49
C ASP A 45 10.96 -9.38 0.61
N ALA A 46 10.53 -9.54 -0.65
CA ALA A 46 10.33 -8.41 -1.56
C ALA A 46 9.18 -7.51 -1.07
N ILE A 47 8.08 -8.10 -0.61
CA ILE A 47 6.94 -7.36 -0.06
C ILE A 47 7.35 -6.62 1.22
N GLU A 48 8.08 -7.29 2.12
CA GLU A 48 8.62 -6.66 3.33
C GLU A 48 9.51 -5.47 2.99
N GLY A 49 10.42 -5.63 2.04
CA GLY A 49 11.30 -4.54 1.60
C GLY A 49 10.55 -3.32 1.11
N ALA A 50 9.43 -3.53 0.39
CA ALA A 50 8.58 -2.45 -0.07
C ALA A 50 7.94 -1.70 1.11
N PHE A 51 7.37 -2.40 2.08
CA PHE A 51 6.78 -1.77 3.27
C PHE A 51 7.84 -1.03 4.09
N GLN A 52 9.04 -1.62 4.26
CA GLN A 52 10.14 -0.97 4.99
C GLN A 52 10.57 0.33 4.30
N THR A 53 10.61 0.35 2.98
CA THR A 53 10.94 1.55 2.21
C THR A 53 9.98 2.69 2.53
N TRP A 54 8.67 2.40 2.54
CA TRP A 54 7.65 3.40 2.85
C TRP A 54 7.73 3.90 4.29
N VAL A 55 7.85 3.01 5.26
CA VAL A 55 7.89 3.37 6.69
C VAL A 55 9.18 4.12 7.02
N THR A 56 10.30 3.77 6.40
CA THR A 56 11.57 4.49 6.60
C THR A 56 11.48 5.92 6.05
N ALA A 57 10.91 6.07 4.85
CA ALA A 57 10.78 7.39 4.22
C ALA A 57 9.72 8.26 4.90
N PHE A 58 8.62 7.65 5.32
CA PHE A 58 7.48 8.31 5.94
C PHE A 58 7.13 7.60 7.26
N PRO A 59 7.88 7.88 8.36
CA PRO A 59 7.67 7.16 9.63
C PRO A 59 6.28 7.33 10.24
N ASP A 60 5.58 8.39 9.86
CA ASP A 60 4.22 8.70 10.30
C ASP A 60 3.15 8.34 9.27
N ILE A 61 3.49 7.49 8.28
CA ILE A 61 2.55 7.14 7.21
C ILE A 61 1.26 6.55 7.76
N GLN A 62 0.13 7.05 7.26
CA GLN A 62 -1.21 6.56 7.58
C GLN A 62 -2.02 6.43 6.31
N MET A 63 -2.85 5.42 6.27
CA MET A 63 -3.80 5.16 5.20
C MET A 63 -5.19 5.65 5.64
N HIS A 64 -5.87 6.38 4.74
CA HIS A 64 -7.22 6.89 4.94
C HIS A 64 -8.15 6.29 3.90
N PRO A 65 -8.83 5.17 4.21
CA PRO A 65 -9.71 4.50 3.25
C PRO A 65 -10.87 5.39 2.83
N GLU A 66 -11.17 5.41 1.54
CA GLU A 66 -12.32 6.15 0.99
C GLU A 66 -13.38 5.20 0.46
N GLN A 67 -12.99 4.15 -0.29
CA GLN A 67 -13.93 3.20 -0.86
C GLN A 67 -13.30 1.83 -0.99
N LEU A 68 -14.02 0.81 -0.57
CA LEU A 68 -13.66 -0.59 -0.77
C LEU A 68 -14.74 -1.27 -1.62
N LEU A 69 -14.32 -1.77 -2.77
CA LEU A 69 -15.15 -2.58 -3.66
C LEU A 69 -14.68 -4.02 -3.60
N VAL A 70 -15.59 -4.95 -3.41
CA VAL A 70 -15.29 -6.38 -3.34
C VAL A 70 -16.16 -7.13 -4.34
N ASP A 71 -15.51 -7.95 -5.15
CA ASP A 71 -16.17 -8.85 -6.11
C ASP A 71 -15.56 -10.25 -5.95
N GLY A 72 -16.26 -11.09 -5.19
CA GLY A 72 -15.78 -12.44 -4.88
C GLY A 72 -14.46 -12.40 -4.11
N THR A 73 -13.39 -12.88 -4.75
CA THR A 73 -12.04 -12.91 -4.18
C THR A 73 -11.19 -11.70 -4.61
N ASP A 74 -11.72 -10.82 -5.44
CA ASP A 74 -11.04 -9.62 -5.88
C ASP A 74 -11.54 -8.40 -5.10
N ALA A 75 -10.65 -7.45 -4.84
CA ALA A 75 -11.00 -6.21 -4.17
C ALA A 75 -10.18 -5.04 -4.72
N ALA A 76 -10.80 -3.86 -4.69
CA ALA A 76 -10.14 -2.60 -4.99
C ALA A 76 -10.35 -1.65 -3.81
N LEU A 77 -9.27 -1.12 -3.28
CA LEU A 77 -9.30 -0.18 -2.16
C LEU A 77 -8.78 1.17 -2.65
N HIS A 78 -9.66 2.16 -2.70
CA HIS A 78 -9.28 3.54 -2.94
C HIS A 78 -9.05 4.23 -1.60
N PHE A 79 -7.91 4.89 -1.47
CA PHE A 79 -7.51 5.58 -0.24
C PHE A 79 -6.54 6.71 -0.56
N SER A 80 -6.33 7.59 0.39
CA SER A 80 -5.17 8.47 0.39
C SER A 80 -4.21 8.01 1.47
N PHE A 81 -2.92 8.21 1.25
CA PHE A 81 -1.96 8.09 2.34
C PHE A 81 -1.37 9.45 2.64
N THR A 82 -1.05 9.67 3.90
CA THR A 82 -0.42 10.89 4.38
C THR A 82 0.85 10.54 5.13
N GLY A 83 1.79 11.47 5.14
CA GLY A 83 3.02 11.30 5.91
C GLY A 83 3.97 12.44 5.69
N THR A 84 5.03 12.47 6.51
CA THR A 84 6.11 13.44 6.42
C THR A 84 7.35 12.76 5.86
N HIS A 85 7.93 13.35 4.80
CA HIS A 85 9.15 12.84 4.17
C HIS A 85 10.36 13.09 5.08
N ALA A 86 10.50 12.24 6.09
CA ALA A 86 11.51 12.37 7.14
C ALA A 86 12.73 11.46 6.94
N GLY A 87 12.65 10.51 6.00
CA GLY A 87 13.74 9.62 5.64
C GLY A 87 13.98 9.61 4.14
N SER A 88 15.11 9.10 3.70
CA SER A 88 15.43 8.99 2.28
C SER A 88 14.41 8.11 1.55
N PHE A 89 13.98 8.54 0.36
CA PHE A 89 13.08 7.78 -0.49
C PHE A 89 13.62 7.75 -1.91
N LEU A 90 13.91 6.55 -2.42
CA LEU A 90 14.43 6.32 -3.78
C LEU A 90 15.62 7.24 -4.11
N GLY A 91 16.53 7.45 -3.15
CA GLY A 91 17.70 8.29 -3.33
C GLY A 91 17.46 9.78 -3.10
N ILE A 92 16.23 10.19 -2.80
CA ILE A 92 15.89 11.57 -2.47
C ILE A 92 16.00 11.77 -0.97
N GLU A 93 16.85 12.70 -0.55
CA GLU A 93 17.04 13.01 0.86
C GLU A 93 15.76 13.59 1.48
N ALA A 94 15.60 13.39 2.80
CA ALA A 94 14.44 13.87 3.54
C ALA A 94 14.23 15.38 3.33
N THR A 95 13.02 15.75 2.92
CA THR A 95 12.64 17.16 2.69
C THR A 95 11.81 17.74 3.84
N ASN A 96 11.31 16.87 4.72
CA ASN A 96 10.38 17.20 5.82
C ASN A 96 9.04 17.78 5.33
N GLU A 97 8.73 17.59 4.05
CA GLU A 97 7.45 17.97 3.49
C GLU A 97 6.36 16.95 3.85
N TYR A 98 5.18 17.45 4.18
CA TYR A 98 4.01 16.62 4.41
C TYR A 98 3.33 16.33 3.08
N VAL A 99 2.94 15.07 2.85
CA VAL A 99 2.28 14.66 1.62
C VAL A 99 0.91 14.08 1.89
N GLU A 100 0.03 14.24 0.91
CA GLU A 100 -1.24 13.54 0.83
C GLU A 100 -1.38 13.02 -0.61
N VAL A 101 -1.42 11.70 -0.77
CA VAL A 101 -1.31 11.05 -2.08
C VAL A 101 -2.43 10.03 -2.25
N GLU A 102 -3.09 10.06 -3.40
CA GLU A 102 -4.14 9.10 -3.74
C GLU A 102 -3.55 7.80 -4.28
N GLU A 103 -4.16 6.69 -3.88
CA GLU A 103 -3.73 5.35 -4.29
C GLU A 103 -4.91 4.41 -4.41
N VAL A 104 -4.79 3.44 -5.32
CA VAL A 104 -5.70 2.29 -5.40
C VAL A 104 -4.89 1.02 -5.29
N LEU A 105 -5.26 0.15 -4.37
CA LEU A 105 -4.71 -1.19 -4.25
C LEU A 105 -5.69 -2.19 -4.83
N LEU A 106 -5.17 -3.11 -5.63
CA LEU A 106 -5.93 -4.23 -6.21
C LEU A 106 -5.45 -5.51 -5.56
N PHE A 107 -6.38 -6.24 -4.96
CA PHE A 107 -6.10 -7.48 -4.23
C PHE A 107 -6.80 -8.66 -4.87
N ARG A 108 -6.18 -9.83 -4.81
CA ARG A 108 -6.86 -11.11 -4.96
C ARG A 108 -6.54 -11.96 -3.76
N ALA A 109 -7.57 -12.59 -3.19
CA ALA A 109 -7.43 -13.48 -2.03
C ALA A 109 -7.70 -14.93 -2.45
N SER A 110 -7.01 -15.86 -1.80
CA SER A 110 -7.24 -17.30 -1.95
C SER A 110 -6.83 -17.97 -0.65
N ASP A 111 -7.68 -18.83 -0.12
CA ASP A 111 -7.41 -19.58 1.11
C ASP A 111 -6.99 -18.68 2.29
N GLY A 112 -7.60 -17.51 2.41
CA GLY A 112 -7.38 -16.61 3.54
C GLY A 112 -6.15 -15.74 3.47
N VAL A 113 -5.46 -15.68 2.33
CA VAL A 113 -4.29 -14.82 2.12
C VAL A 113 -4.37 -14.12 0.77
N PHE A 114 -3.64 -13.02 0.64
CA PHE A 114 -3.51 -12.33 -0.63
C PHE A 114 -2.53 -13.05 -1.54
N THR A 115 -2.97 -13.30 -2.78
CA THR A 115 -2.16 -13.93 -3.84
C THR A 115 -1.80 -12.95 -4.94
N ARG A 116 -2.48 -11.81 -5.00
CA ARG A 116 -2.18 -10.70 -5.92
C ARG A 116 -2.29 -9.39 -5.17
N PHE A 117 -1.37 -8.48 -5.46
CA PHE A 117 -1.29 -7.19 -4.80
C PHE A 117 -0.66 -6.18 -5.76
N ASP A 118 -1.49 -5.33 -6.36
CA ASP A 118 -1.04 -4.28 -7.28
C ASP A 118 -1.39 -2.91 -6.73
N ALA A 119 -0.53 -1.93 -7.00
CA ALA A 119 -0.74 -0.56 -6.58
C ALA A 119 -0.71 0.38 -7.78
N VAL A 120 -1.65 1.31 -7.81
CA VAL A 120 -1.66 2.44 -8.74
C VAL A 120 -1.78 3.70 -7.88
N TRP A 121 -0.80 4.58 -7.97
CA TRP A 121 -0.76 5.76 -7.11
C TRP A 121 -0.22 6.99 -7.85
N ASP A 122 -0.50 8.15 -7.32
CA ASP A 122 -0.11 9.44 -7.90
C ASP A 122 1.37 9.74 -7.62
N GLU A 123 2.24 9.06 -8.34
CA GLU A 123 3.70 9.23 -8.25
C GLU A 123 4.12 10.67 -8.54
N LEU A 124 3.60 11.23 -9.62
CA LEU A 124 3.91 12.61 -10.02
C LEU A 124 3.54 13.59 -8.91
N GLY A 125 2.33 13.47 -8.37
CA GLY A 125 1.86 14.33 -7.30
C GLY A 125 2.74 14.25 -6.07
N MET A 126 3.19 13.04 -5.68
CA MET A 126 4.08 12.88 -4.54
C MET A 126 5.44 13.56 -4.77
N PHE A 127 6.06 13.35 -5.93
CA PHE A 127 7.36 13.97 -6.22
C PHE A 127 7.28 15.49 -6.28
N VAL A 128 6.16 16.02 -6.76
CA VAL A 128 5.92 17.48 -6.72
C VAL A 128 5.76 17.97 -5.27
N GLN A 129 5.01 17.24 -4.44
CA GLN A 129 4.76 17.62 -3.05
C GLN A 129 6.04 17.63 -2.21
N ILE A 130 6.95 16.70 -2.43
CA ILE A 130 8.23 16.69 -1.71
C ILE A 130 9.28 17.63 -2.34
N GLY A 131 8.94 18.30 -3.44
CA GLY A 131 9.83 19.26 -4.09
C GLY A 131 10.92 18.64 -4.96
N ALA A 132 10.81 17.35 -5.29
CA ALA A 132 11.80 16.66 -6.12
C ALA A 132 11.72 17.06 -7.58
N ILE A 133 10.52 17.40 -8.06
CA ILE A 133 10.28 17.87 -9.44
C ILE A 133 9.23 18.98 -9.44
N ASP A 134 9.22 19.77 -10.50
CA ASP A 134 8.15 20.73 -10.76
C ASP A 134 7.03 20.05 -11.54
N HIS A 135 5.78 20.44 -11.28
CA HIS A 135 4.67 19.89 -12.04
C HIS A 135 4.79 20.36 -13.50
N PRO A 136 4.71 19.46 -14.51
CA PRO A 136 4.92 19.82 -15.91
C PRO A 136 3.87 20.77 -16.49
N LEU A 137 2.72 20.90 -15.82
CA LEU A 137 1.66 21.81 -16.26
C LEU A 137 1.61 23.11 -15.43
N GLY A 138 2.58 23.33 -14.55
CA GLY A 138 2.69 24.53 -13.74
C GLY A 138 2.13 24.45 -12.33
#